data_d6c07e02c4d6d8b8ea8434be6bd6c834
#
_entry.id   d6c07e02c4d6d8b8ea8434be6bd6c834
#
_cell.length_a   1.000
_cell.length_b   1.000
_cell.length_c   1.000
_cell.angle_alpha   90.00
_cell.angle_beta   90.00
_cell.angle_gamma   90.00
#
_symmetry.space_group_name_H-M   'P 1'
#
loop_
_entity.id
_entity.type
_entity.pdbx_description
1 polymer ?
#
loop_
_entity_poly.entity_id
_entity_poly.type
_entity_poly.pdbx_seq_one_letter_code
_entity_poly.pdbx_strand_id
1 'polypeptide(L)'
;MDITISSSLTPREKDKIFLLLDACYKKEPVSLTFPTEEADHYLLAWENGRLLCAAALLKEDETVYECTAFTRPDCRRNGIFGAVLEKGLSLLPEDTELLFYVDKKSPDALEAVTALGAELLSDEHMMEL
;
A
#
# COMPACT_ATOMS: atom_id res chain seq x y z
N MET A 1 5.64 1.68 -16.66
CA MET A 1 5.68 1.49 -15.19
C MET A 1 6.07 0.07 -14.88
N ASP A 2 7.05 -0.10 -14.01
CA ASP A 2 7.51 -1.42 -13.59
C ASP A 2 7.09 -1.67 -12.15
N ILE A 3 6.61 -2.88 -11.86
CA ILE A 3 6.28 -3.29 -10.50
C ILE A 3 7.23 -4.41 -10.10
N THR A 4 7.99 -4.17 -9.03
CA THR A 4 8.90 -5.17 -8.46
C THR A 4 8.28 -5.79 -7.22
N ILE A 5 8.50 -7.07 -7.02
CA ILE A 5 7.98 -7.83 -5.89
C ILE A 5 9.14 -8.50 -5.18
N SER A 6 9.20 -8.35 -3.86
CA SER A 6 10.24 -8.98 -3.06
C SER A 6 9.74 -9.30 -1.64
N SER A 7 10.48 -10.15 -0.93
CA SER A 7 10.18 -10.47 0.46
C SER A 7 11.00 -9.63 1.45
N SER A 8 11.92 -8.82 0.94
CA SER A 8 12.75 -7.92 1.74
C SER A 8 13.15 -6.71 0.92
N LEU A 9 13.55 -5.65 1.60
CA LEU A 9 13.93 -4.39 0.95
C LEU A 9 15.44 -4.17 1.05
N THR A 10 16.03 -3.69 -0.05
CA THR A 10 17.43 -3.23 -0.06
C THR A 10 17.52 -1.86 0.63
N PRO A 11 18.72 -1.44 1.08
CA PRO A 11 18.89 -0.09 1.63
C PRO A 11 18.46 1.01 0.66
N ARG A 12 18.72 0.85 -0.63
CA ARG A 12 18.32 1.82 -1.65
C ARG A 12 16.79 1.89 -1.76
N GLU A 13 16.11 0.76 -1.73
CA GLU A 13 14.65 0.71 -1.75
C GLU A 13 14.06 1.39 -0.53
N LYS A 14 14.64 1.16 0.67
CA LYS A 14 14.21 1.83 1.89
C LYS A 14 14.35 3.34 1.78
N ASP A 15 15.46 3.84 1.24
CA ASP A 15 15.67 5.27 1.04
C ASP A 15 14.61 5.86 0.11
N LYS A 16 14.27 5.16 -0.98
CA LYS A 16 13.22 5.59 -1.90
C LYS A 16 11.84 5.61 -1.24
N ILE A 17 11.56 4.61 -0.40
CA ILE A 17 10.32 4.56 0.36
C ILE A 17 10.23 5.74 1.32
N PHE A 18 11.31 6.09 2.03
CA PHE A 18 11.30 7.23 2.94
C PHE A 18 11.02 8.55 2.21
N LEU A 19 11.55 8.72 1.00
CA LEU A 19 11.25 9.89 0.18
C LEU A 19 9.77 9.92 -0.23
N LEU A 20 9.22 8.77 -0.56
CA LEU A 20 7.79 8.63 -0.89
C LEU A 20 6.91 8.99 0.31
N LEU A 21 7.23 8.43 1.48
CA LEU A 21 6.49 8.71 2.72
C LEU A 21 6.54 10.19 3.08
N ASP A 22 7.71 10.81 2.95
CA ASP A 22 7.87 12.24 3.22
C ASP A 22 6.95 13.08 2.34
N ALA A 23 6.87 12.75 1.05
CA ALA A 23 5.97 13.44 0.12
C ALA A 23 4.50 13.27 0.54
N CYS A 24 4.13 12.06 0.99
CA CYS A 24 2.76 11.79 1.44
C CYS A 24 2.43 12.56 2.73
N TYR A 25 3.34 12.57 3.69
CA TYR A 25 3.14 13.27 4.96
C TYR A 25 3.07 14.79 4.80
N LYS A 26 3.77 15.34 3.82
CA LYS A 26 3.69 16.77 3.49
C LYS A 26 2.35 17.15 2.88
N LYS A 27 1.74 16.23 2.13
CA LYS A 27 0.44 16.45 1.52
C LYS A 27 -0.68 16.33 2.53
N GLU A 28 -0.60 15.32 3.42
CA GLU A 28 -1.67 14.97 4.36
C GLU A 28 -1.06 14.54 5.69
N PRO A 29 -1.57 15.03 6.83
CA PRO A 29 -1.02 14.70 8.15
C PRO A 29 -1.49 13.31 8.62
N VAL A 30 -1.19 12.28 7.84
CA VAL A 30 -1.55 10.90 8.18
C VAL A 30 -0.62 10.34 9.25
N SER A 31 -1.12 9.41 10.05
CA SER A 31 -0.38 8.77 11.13
C SER A 31 0.08 7.35 10.83
N LEU A 32 -0.28 6.82 9.66
CA LEU A 32 0.14 5.49 9.25
C LEU A 32 1.64 5.43 8.97
N THR A 33 2.25 4.32 9.35
CA THR A 33 3.65 4.02 9.05
C THR A 33 3.75 2.88 8.07
N PHE A 34 4.87 2.77 7.37
CA PHE A 34 5.12 1.70 6.41
C PHE A 34 6.11 0.70 7.02
N PRO A 35 5.77 -0.61 7.08
CA PRO A 35 6.68 -1.62 7.61
C PRO A 35 7.82 -1.85 6.62
N THR A 36 9.08 -1.67 7.06
CA THR A 36 10.25 -1.82 6.19
C THR A 36 10.99 -3.13 6.38
N GLU A 37 10.62 -3.92 7.39
CA GLU A 37 11.33 -5.16 7.73
C GLU A 37 10.43 -6.37 8.04
N GLU A 38 9.14 -6.15 8.34
CA GLU A 38 8.26 -7.20 8.85
C GLU A 38 7.29 -7.79 7.81
N ALA A 39 7.16 -7.20 6.64
CA ALA A 39 6.16 -7.66 5.68
C ALA A 39 6.59 -8.93 4.95
N ASP A 40 5.63 -9.74 4.55
CA ASP A 40 5.87 -10.96 3.77
C ASP A 40 6.12 -10.66 2.30
N HIS A 41 5.49 -9.61 1.78
CA HIS A 41 5.68 -9.18 0.40
C HIS A 41 5.74 -7.67 0.32
N TYR A 42 6.67 -7.17 -0.50
CA TYR A 42 6.76 -5.75 -0.84
C TYR A 42 6.55 -5.59 -2.33
N LEU A 43 5.70 -4.66 -2.72
CA LEU A 43 5.44 -4.33 -4.11
C LEU A 43 5.78 -2.86 -4.32
N LEU A 44 6.67 -2.59 -5.27
CA LEU A 44 7.14 -1.24 -5.56
C LEU A 44 6.88 -0.92 -7.03
N ALA A 45 6.18 0.17 -7.27
CA ALA A 45 5.91 0.65 -8.64
C ALA A 45 6.87 1.78 -8.99
N TRP A 46 7.57 1.60 -10.10
CA TRP A 46 8.63 2.50 -10.55
C TRP A 46 8.35 3.07 -11.92
N GLU A 47 8.80 4.28 -12.15
CA GLU A 47 8.85 4.88 -13.47
C GLU A 47 10.07 5.80 -13.56
N ASN A 48 10.98 5.51 -14.51
CA ASN A 48 12.19 6.29 -14.72
C ASN A 48 13.05 6.43 -13.44
N GLY A 49 13.15 5.37 -12.65
CA GLY A 49 13.91 5.36 -11.41
C GLY A 49 13.23 6.03 -10.22
N ARG A 50 12.02 6.51 -10.41
CA ARG A 50 11.21 7.17 -9.37
C ARG A 50 10.19 6.20 -8.80
N LEU A 51 10.13 6.09 -7.49
CA LEU A 51 9.14 5.26 -6.82
C LEU A 51 7.80 5.99 -6.74
N LEU A 52 6.77 5.41 -7.36
CA LEU A 52 5.43 6.01 -7.43
C LEU A 52 4.51 5.48 -6.34
N CYS A 53 4.64 4.21 -6.00
CA CYS A 53 3.77 3.54 -5.02
C CYS A 53 4.55 2.44 -4.32
N ALA A 54 4.31 2.28 -3.04
CA ALA A 54 4.85 1.17 -2.25
C ALA A 54 3.71 0.50 -1.50
N ALA A 55 3.66 -0.82 -1.55
CA ALA A 55 2.69 -1.61 -0.81
C ALA A 55 3.40 -2.73 -0.06
N ALA A 56 2.93 -3.01 1.15
CA ALA A 56 3.43 -4.10 1.97
C ALA A 56 2.26 -5.01 2.35
N LEU A 57 2.44 -6.31 2.16
CA LEU A 57 1.47 -7.32 2.55
C LEU A 57 2.03 -8.09 3.74
N LEU A 58 1.30 -8.05 4.84
CA LEU A 58 1.70 -8.70 6.09
C LEU A 58 0.68 -9.77 6.45
N LYS A 59 1.14 -11.02 6.57
CA LYS A 59 0.27 -12.13 6.95
C LYS A 59 -0.06 -12.05 8.43
N GLU A 60 -1.33 -11.88 8.75
CA GLU A 60 -1.81 -11.84 10.13
C GLU A 60 -2.30 -13.21 10.60
N ASP A 61 -2.90 -13.99 9.70
CA ASP A 61 -3.49 -15.29 9.94
C ASP A 61 -3.39 -16.10 8.65
N GLU A 62 -3.69 -17.38 8.67
CA GLU A 62 -3.65 -18.23 7.48
C GLU A 62 -4.55 -17.72 6.35
N THR A 63 -5.62 -17.01 6.70
CA THR A 63 -6.60 -16.51 5.74
C THR A 63 -6.69 -14.98 5.72
N VAL A 64 -5.85 -14.27 6.49
CA VAL A 64 -5.93 -12.81 6.63
C VAL A 64 -4.59 -12.16 6.37
N TYR A 65 -4.55 -11.20 5.46
CA TYR A 65 -3.39 -10.34 5.20
C TYR A 65 -3.76 -8.89 5.41
N GLU A 66 -2.81 -8.11 5.91
CA GLU A 66 -2.92 -6.66 6.00
C GLU A 66 -2.13 -6.02 4.88
N CYS A 67 -2.70 -4.97 4.29
CA CYS A 67 -2.04 -4.16 3.27
C CYS A 67 -1.84 -2.75 3.77
N THR A 68 -0.61 -2.27 3.70
CA THR A 68 -0.27 -0.87 3.91
C THR A 68 0.32 -0.36 2.60
N ALA A 69 -0.22 0.74 2.08
CA ALA A 69 0.22 1.26 0.80
C ALA A 69 0.26 2.79 0.80
N PHE A 70 1.25 3.33 0.09
CA PHE A 70 1.39 4.75 -0.13
C PHE A 70 1.62 5.01 -1.60
N THR A 71 0.89 5.97 -2.16
CA THR A 71 1.05 6.43 -3.55
C THR A 71 1.46 7.90 -3.52
N ARG A 72 2.44 8.28 -4.35
CA ARG A 72 2.86 9.69 -4.44
C ARG A 72 1.64 10.56 -4.71
N PRO A 73 1.51 11.70 -3.99
CA PRO A 73 0.34 12.56 -4.16
C PRO A 73 0.12 13.04 -5.60
N ASP A 74 1.19 13.33 -6.33
CA ASP A 74 1.13 13.80 -7.72
C ASP A 74 0.86 12.69 -8.74
N CYS A 75 0.82 11.44 -8.28
CA CYS A 75 0.57 10.27 -9.14
C CYS A 75 -0.76 9.57 -8.83
N ARG A 76 -1.53 10.10 -7.90
CA ARG A 76 -2.81 9.51 -7.48
C ARG A 76 -3.86 9.64 -8.59
N ARG A 77 -4.87 8.75 -8.56
CA ARG A 77 -5.98 8.69 -9.52
C ARG A 77 -5.57 8.29 -10.94
N ASN A 78 -4.39 7.70 -11.09
CA ASN A 78 -3.88 7.22 -12.38
C ASN A 78 -3.88 5.69 -12.48
N GLY A 79 -4.59 5.00 -11.57
CA GLY A 79 -4.68 3.54 -11.59
C GLY A 79 -3.44 2.81 -11.08
N ILE A 80 -2.45 3.51 -10.53
CA ILE A 80 -1.19 2.92 -10.07
C ILE A 80 -1.43 1.99 -8.88
N PHE A 81 -2.16 2.46 -7.88
CA PHE A 81 -2.48 1.65 -6.70
C PHE A 81 -3.28 0.40 -7.10
N GLY A 82 -4.26 0.54 -7.98
CA GLY A 82 -5.05 -0.58 -8.49
C GLY A 82 -4.19 -1.64 -9.17
N ALA A 83 -3.23 -1.22 -9.99
CA ALA A 83 -2.30 -2.13 -10.67
C ALA A 83 -1.39 -2.85 -9.67
N VAL A 84 -0.88 -2.15 -8.66
CA VAL A 84 -0.07 -2.73 -7.59
C VAL A 84 -0.89 -3.74 -6.79
N LEU A 85 -2.12 -3.38 -6.45
CA LEU A 85 -3.01 -4.26 -5.68
C LEU A 85 -3.36 -5.52 -6.45
N GLU A 86 -3.63 -5.41 -7.76
CA GLU A 86 -3.90 -6.57 -8.60
C GLU A 86 -2.72 -7.56 -8.60
N LYS A 87 -1.51 -7.05 -8.69
CA LYS A 87 -0.30 -7.87 -8.55
C LYS A 87 -0.21 -8.53 -7.18
N GLY A 88 -0.51 -7.76 -6.12
CA GLY A 88 -0.50 -8.26 -4.74
C GLY A 88 -1.50 -9.38 -4.53
N LEU A 89 -2.72 -9.22 -5.02
CA LEU A 89 -3.76 -10.23 -4.89
C LEU A 89 -3.37 -11.53 -5.57
N SER A 90 -2.63 -11.48 -6.67
CA SER A 90 -2.16 -12.67 -7.37
C SER A 90 -1.15 -13.49 -6.56
N LEU A 91 -0.54 -12.91 -5.55
CA LEU A 91 0.42 -13.59 -4.65
C LEU A 91 -0.26 -14.28 -3.49
N LEU A 92 -1.50 -13.93 -3.19
CA LEU A 92 -2.20 -14.43 -2.03
C LEU A 92 -3.00 -15.69 -2.36
N PRO A 93 -3.14 -16.65 -1.39
CA PRO A 93 -4.00 -17.80 -1.58
C PRO A 93 -5.44 -17.38 -1.85
N GLU A 94 -6.19 -18.25 -2.53
CA GLU A 94 -7.65 -18.09 -2.66
C GLU A 94 -8.26 -18.05 -1.25
N ASP A 95 -9.41 -17.44 -1.11
CA ASP A 95 -10.14 -17.31 0.16
C ASP A 95 -9.39 -16.47 1.22
N THR A 96 -8.43 -15.63 0.78
CA THR A 96 -7.73 -14.72 1.68
C THR A 96 -8.53 -13.43 1.83
N GLU A 97 -8.69 -13.00 3.08
CA GLU A 97 -9.23 -11.67 3.39
C GLU A 97 -8.10 -10.65 3.37
N LEU A 98 -8.32 -9.51 2.76
CA LEU A 98 -7.35 -8.44 2.70
C LEU A 98 -7.88 -7.22 3.44
N LEU A 99 -7.15 -6.82 4.49
CA LEU A 99 -7.48 -5.67 5.32
C LEU A 99 -6.57 -4.50 4.96
N PHE A 100 -7.14 -3.32 4.87
CA PHE A 100 -6.40 -2.09 4.60
C PHE A 100 -6.45 -1.16 5.80
N TYR A 101 -5.29 -0.62 6.18
CA TYR A 101 -5.26 0.50 7.12
C TYR A 101 -5.35 1.79 6.32
N VAL A 102 -6.40 2.56 6.56
CA VAL A 102 -6.66 3.83 5.86
C VAL A 102 -6.84 4.92 6.92
N ASP A 103 -6.05 5.99 6.80
CA ASP A 103 -6.19 7.14 7.69
C ASP A 103 -7.28 8.07 7.15
N LYS A 104 -8.26 8.45 7.98
CA LYS A 104 -9.32 9.40 7.60
C LYS A 104 -8.78 10.76 7.20
N LYS A 105 -7.57 11.09 7.61
CA LYS A 105 -6.88 12.32 7.21
C LYS A 105 -6.37 12.26 5.78
N SER A 106 -6.50 11.11 5.10
CA SER A 106 -6.19 10.94 3.69
C SER A 106 -7.47 10.60 2.92
N PRO A 107 -8.24 11.59 2.46
CA PRO A 107 -9.45 11.32 1.66
C PRO A 107 -9.16 10.58 0.37
N ASP A 108 -7.99 10.79 -0.24
CA ASP A 108 -7.60 10.08 -1.46
C ASP A 108 -7.42 8.58 -1.20
N ALA A 109 -6.81 8.21 -0.07
CA ALA A 109 -6.63 6.81 0.29
C ALA A 109 -7.97 6.13 0.57
N LEU A 110 -8.84 6.79 1.32
CA LEU A 110 -10.18 6.28 1.63
C LEU A 110 -10.98 6.06 0.35
N GLU A 111 -10.97 7.03 -0.55
CA GLU A 111 -11.66 6.94 -1.84
C GLU A 111 -11.12 5.80 -2.70
N ALA A 112 -9.79 5.66 -2.78
CA ALA A 112 -9.16 4.60 -3.57
C ALA A 112 -9.56 3.22 -3.10
N VAL A 113 -9.54 2.97 -1.79
CA VAL A 113 -9.89 1.67 -1.21
C VAL A 113 -11.39 1.41 -1.33
N THR A 114 -12.22 2.42 -1.12
CA THR A 114 -13.67 2.32 -1.28
C THR A 114 -14.05 1.99 -2.73
N ALA A 115 -13.37 2.60 -3.69
CA ALA A 115 -13.61 2.35 -5.12
C ALA A 115 -13.31 0.90 -5.52
N LEU A 116 -12.50 0.19 -4.74
CA LEU A 116 -12.23 -1.24 -4.95
C LEU A 116 -13.30 -2.15 -4.33
N GLY A 117 -14.32 -1.60 -3.69
CA GLY A 117 -15.38 -2.34 -3.05
C GLY A 117 -15.10 -2.71 -1.60
N ALA A 118 -14.09 -2.12 -0.99
CA ALA A 118 -13.76 -2.37 0.41
C ALA A 118 -14.81 -1.77 1.35
N GLU A 119 -15.03 -2.43 2.47
CA GLU A 119 -16.00 -2.01 3.49
C GLU A 119 -15.29 -1.61 4.77
N LEU A 120 -15.80 -0.57 5.43
CA LEU A 120 -15.26 -0.12 6.71
C LEU A 120 -15.64 -1.12 7.80
N LEU A 121 -14.64 -1.69 8.48
CA LEU A 121 -14.84 -2.64 9.58
C LEU A 121 -14.87 -2.00 10.96
N SER A 122 -14.25 -0.82 11.10
CA SER A 122 -14.18 -0.14 12.39
C SER A 122 -13.95 1.35 12.21
N ASP A 123 -14.16 2.12 13.28
CA ASP A 123 -13.87 3.57 13.30
C ASP A 123 -12.36 3.84 13.31
N GLU A 124 -11.52 2.81 13.44
CA GLU A 124 -10.06 2.93 13.51
C GLU A 124 -9.38 2.81 12.13
N HIS A 125 -10.11 3.08 11.06
CA HIS A 125 -9.54 3.16 9.70
C HIS A 125 -9.12 1.82 9.10
N MET A 126 -9.75 0.72 9.51
CA MET A 126 -9.53 -0.59 8.91
C MET A 126 -10.63 -0.90 7.90
N MET A 127 -10.25 -1.34 6.70
CA MET A 127 -11.19 -1.70 5.64
C MET A 127 -10.87 -3.07 5.09
N GLU A 128 -11.92 -3.81 4.71
CA GLU A 128 -11.82 -5.13 4.09
C GLU A 128 -12.27 -5.08 2.65
N LEU A 129 -11.46 -5.67 1.80
CA LEU A 129 -11.78 -5.81 0.38
C LEU A 129 -12.64 -7.04 0.14
#